data_d6a61d4555259516ae9768e0ae847944
#
_entry.id   d6a61d4555259516ae9768e0ae847944
#
_cell.length_a   1.000
_cell.length_b   1.000
_cell.length_c   1.000
_cell.angle_alpha   90.00
_cell.angle_beta   90.00
_cell.angle_gamma   90.00
#
_symmetry.space_group_name_H-M   'P 1'
#
loop_
_entity.id
_entity.type
_entity.pdbx_description
1 polymer ?
#
loop_
_entity_poly.entity_id
_entity_poly.type
_entity_poly.pdbx_seq_one_letter_code
_entity_poly.pdbx_strand_id
1 'polypeptide(L)'
;TVVGCHRRQMAFTGFPPQAVDFYAQLEGDNTKEFWTAHKAIWEATARDPMLALLDTLAGEFGPATPFRPYRDVRFSADKSPYKTHLGAVAGPSKGAGCYVQLSADGLAVGGGFHSHGAAQTARFRAAVAAPASGEALEKIVNSLRGKGFAVMGASVKTAPRGYPKDHPRIELLRLAELMVIRQLGTPAWLATARAATEVAKAWRQVRPLADWIGQHVL
;
A
#
# COMPACT_ATOMS: atom_id res chain seq x y z
N THR A 1 -26.31 27.38 7.35
CA THR A 1 -26.71 26.47 6.29
C THR A 1 -25.43 25.95 5.62
N VAL A 2 -24.97 24.77 6.03
CA VAL A 2 -23.79 24.12 5.45
C VAL A 2 -24.27 23.45 4.15
N VAL A 3 -23.90 24.00 3.02
CA VAL A 3 -24.13 23.37 1.71
C VAL A 3 -23.16 22.19 1.61
N GLY A 4 -23.65 21.01 1.94
CA GLY A 4 -22.93 19.76 1.72
C GLY A 4 -22.78 19.55 0.21
N CYS A 5 -21.56 19.72 -0.30
CA CYS A 5 -21.21 19.32 -1.65
C CYS A 5 -21.29 17.79 -1.73
N HIS A 6 -22.45 17.26 -2.12
CA HIS A 6 -22.62 15.85 -2.42
C HIS A 6 -21.78 15.55 -3.67
N ARG A 7 -20.55 15.09 -3.48
CA ARG A 7 -19.80 14.44 -4.54
C ARG A 7 -20.68 13.30 -5.06
N ARG A 8 -21.12 13.38 -6.33
CA ARG A 8 -21.78 12.25 -6.98
C ARG A 8 -20.88 11.05 -6.80
N GLN A 9 -21.34 10.08 -6.02
CA GLN A 9 -20.65 8.81 -5.81
C GLN A 9 -20.65 8.09 -7.16
N MET A 10 -19.52 8.14 -7.87
CA MET A 10 -19.39 7.42 -9.13
C MET A 10 -19.22 5.94 -8.82
N ALA A 11 -20.05 5.09 -9.40
CA ALA A 11 -19.90 3.65 -9.28
C ALA A 11 -18.55 3.22 -9.85
N PHE A 12 -17.81 2.39 -9.13
CA PHE A 12 -16.55 1.82 -9.63
C PHE A 12 -16.86 0.81 -10.76
N THR A 13 -16.29 1.03 -11.92
CA THR A 13 -16.49 0.19 -13.11
C THR A 13 -15.22 -0.55 -13.56
N GLY A 14 -14.09 -0.33 -12.87
CA GLY A 14 -12.78 -0.87 -13.21
C GLY A 14 -11.76 0.22 -13.57
N PHE A 15 -10.51 -0.20 -13.79
CA PHE A 15 -9.46 0.66 -14.32
C PHE A 15 -9.32 0.39 -15.82
N PRO A 16 -9.56 1.38 -16.68
CA PRO A 16 -9.40 1.18 -18.12
C PRO A 16 -7.90 0.95 -18.47
N PRO A 17 -7.59 0.25 -19.59
CA PRO A 17 -6.21 -0.03 -20.00
C PRO A 17 -5.32 1.23 -20.08
N GLN A 18 -5.90 2.36 -20.48
CA GLN A 18 -5.23 3.66 -20.56
C GLN A 18 -4.61 4.11 -19.23
N ALA A 19 -5.07 3.59 -18.09
CA ALA A 19 -4.47 3.88 -16.80
C ALA A 19 -3.08 3.24 -16.64
N VAL A 20 -2.92 2.02 -17.13
CA VAL A 20 -1.62 1.31 -17.18
C VAL A 20 -0.71 1.94 -18.22
N ASP A 21 -1.24 2.22 -19.40
CA ASP A 21 -0.51 2.87 -20.51
C ASP A 21 0.03 4.24 -20.09
N PHE A 22 -0.76 5.03 -19.33
CA PHE A 22 -0.30 6.32 -18.79
C PHE A 22 0.97 6.14 -17.94
N TYR A 23 0.99 5.16 -17.03
CA TYR A 23 2.15 4.94 -16.17
C TYR A 23 3.35 4.41 -16.94
N ALA A 24 3.15 3.56 -17.94
CA ALA A 24 4.23 3.11 -18.82
C ALA A 24 4.87 4.27 -19.59
N GLN A 25 4.06 5.21 -20.09
CA GLN A 25 4.56 6.42 -20.76
C GLN A 25 5.26 7.36 -19.77
N LEU A 26 4.71 7.55 -18.55
CA LEU A 26 5.31 8.38 -17.51
C LEU A 26 6.66 7.82 -17.02
N GLU A 27 6.88 6.52 -17.04
CA GLU A 27 8.20 5.92 -16.75
C GLU A 27 9.24 6.28 -17.83
N GLY A 28 8.82 6.39 -19.08
CA GLY A 28 9.68 6.81 -20.18
C GLY A 28 9.95 8.31 -20.24
N ASP A 29 8.98 9.12 -19.84
CA ASP A 29 9.08 10.60 -19.86
C ASP A 29 8.46 11.18 -18.59
N ASN A 30 9.22 11.20 -17.48
CA ASN A 30 8.77 11.76 -16.20
C ASN A 30 9.10 13.24 -16.07
N THR A 31 8.54 14.05 -16.98
CA THR A 31 8.73 15.50 -17.04
C THR A 31 7.46 16.26 -16.66
N LYS A 32 7.61 17.55 -16.35
CA LYS A 32 6.49 18.45 -16.08
C LYS A 32 5.65 18.68 -17.35
N GLU A 33 6.28 18.70 -18.47
CA GLU A 33 5.69 18.88 -19.82
C GLU A 33 4.75 17.70 -20.12
N PHE A 34 5.26 16.47 -20.00
CA PHE A 34 4.45 15.26 -20.16
C PHE A 34 3.25 15.26 -19.20
N TRP A 35 3.51 15.51 -17.93
CA TRP A 35 2.44 15.51 -16.91
C TRP A 35 1.34 16.54 -17.24
N THR A 36 1.74 17.75 -17.62
CA THR A 36 0.77 18.84 -17.91
C THR A 36 -0.10 18.47 -19.12
N ALA A 37 0.49 17.87 -20.14
CA ALA A 37 -0.22 17.44 -21.35
C ALA A 37 -1.19 16.27 -21.09
N HIS A 38 -0.84 15.34 -20.17
CA HIS A 38 -1.58 14.09 -19.95
C HIS A 38 -2.35 14.04 -18.62
N LYS A 39 -2.34 15.11 -17.82
CA LYS A 39 -3.00 15.15 -16.50
C LYS A 39 -4.48 14.80 -16.56
N ALA A 40 -5.21 15.26 -17.57
CA ALA A 40 -6.63 14.96 -17.73
C ALA A 40 -6.86 13.45 -17.96
N ILE A 41 -5.97 12.78 -18.69
CA ILE A 41 -6.02 11.33 -18.90
C ILE A 41 -5.80 10.62 -17.55
N TRP A 42 -4.76 10.99 -16.79
CA TRP A 42 -4.51 10.44 -15.47
C TRP A 42 -5.69 10.64 -14.52
N GLU A 43 -6.30 11.82 -14.52
CA GLU A 43 -7.47 12.10 -13.69
C GLU A 43 -8.63 11.16 -14.04
N ALA A 44 -8.97 11.04 -15.31
CA ALA A 44 -10.10 10.25 -15.77
C ALA A 44 -9.88 8.73 -15.67
N THR A 45 -8.66 8.26 -15.91
CA THR A 45 -8.38 6.81 -16.03
C THR A 45 -7.78 6.17 -14.78
N ALA A 46 -7.06 6.93 -13.95
CA ALA A 46 -6.41 6.41 -12.74
C ALA A 46 -7.00 7.02 -11.47
N ARG A 47 -7.01 8.37 -11.31
CA ARG A 47 -7.44 9.02 -10.07
C ARG A 47 -8.91 8.79 -9.76
N ASP A 48 -9.79 9.07 -10.69
CA ASP A 48 -11.23 9.00 -10.46
C ASP A 48 -11.72 7.56 -10.29
N PRO A 49 -11.25 6.56 -11.07
CA PRO A 49 -11.49 5.15 -10.75
C PRO A 49 -10.91 4.71 -9.40
N MET A 50 -9.72 5.18 -8.99
CA MET A 50 -9.19 4.86 -7.67
C MET A 50 -10.07 5.42 -6.55
N LEU A 51 -10.56 6.65 -6.68
CA LEU A 51 -11.49 7.23 -5.72
C LEU A 51 -12.78 6.41 -5.62
N ALA A 52 -13.37 6.02 -6.76
CA ALA A 52 -14.58 5.19 -6.79
C ALA A 52 -14.35 3.80 -6.17
N LEU A 53 -13.18 3.17 -6.41
CA LEU A 53 -12.78 1.92 -5.76
C LEU A 53 -12.74 2.08 -4.24
N LEU A 54 -12.06 3.11 -3.74
CA LEU A 54 -11.91 3.37 -2.31
C LEU A 54 -13.25 3.67 -1.64
N ASP A 55 -14.12 4.43 -2.28
CA ASP A 55 -15.49 4.69 -1.80
C ASP A 55 -16.30 3.38 -1.71
N THR A 56 -16.17 2.50 -2.72
CA THR A 56 -16.82 1.18 -2.72
C THR A 56 -16.37 0.31 -1.54
N LEU A 57 -15.10 0.40 -1.15
CA LEU A 57 -14.48 -0.42 -0.10
C LEU A 57 -14.55 0.23 1.29
N ALA A 58 -14.93 1.51 1.40
CA ALA A 58 -14.86 2.28 2.64
C ALA A 58 -15.72 1.70 3.77
N GLY A 59 -16.88 1.11 3.44
CA GLY A 59 -17.79 0.51 4.44
C GLY A 59 -17.16 -0.66 5.20
N GLU A 60 -16.24 -1.41 4.57
CA GLU A 60 -15.58 -2.56 5.19
C GLU A 60 -14.18 -2.24 5.73
N PHE A 61 -13.43 -1.38 5.06
CA PHE A 61 -12.00 -1.17 5.32
C PHE A 61 -11.67 0.22 5.88
N GLY A 62 -12.68 1.07 6.03
CA GLY A 62 -12.50 2.45 6.46
C GLY A 62 -12.18 3.40 5.30
N PRO A 63 -12.21 4.71 5.58
CA PRO A 63 -11.97 5.73 4.57
C PRO A 63 -10.51 5.71 4.11
N ALA A 64 -10.31 6.03 2.82
CA ALA A 64 -9.00 6.14 2.23
C ALA A 64 -8.94 7.31 1.25
N THR A 65 -7.74 7.82 1.03
CA THR A 65 -7.46 8.86 0.04
C THR A 65 -6.22 8.47 -0.76
N PRO A 66 -6.24 8.58 -2.08
CA PRO A 66 -5.07 8.34 -2.90
C PRO A 66 -3.92 9.29 -2.53
N PHE A 67 -2.70 8.79 -2.60
CA PHE A 67 -1.52 9.62 -2.40
C PHE A 67 -1.39 10.66 -3.52
N ARG A 68 -0.83 11.82 -3.17
CA ARG A 68 -0.49 12.84 -4.17
C ARG A 68 0.49 12.27 -5.21
N PRO A 69 0.39 12.68 -6.48
CA PRO A 69 1.25 12.17 -7.54
C PRO A 69 2.70 12.67 -7.45
N TYR A 70 2.94 13.78 -6.75
CA TYR A 70 4.26 14.40 -6.65
C TYR A 70 5.18 13.63 -5.71
N ARG A 71 6.46 13.53 -6.10
CA ARG A 71 7.55 12.99 -5.26
C ARG A 71 8.15 14.10 -4.40
N ASP A 72 8.66 13.72 -3.22
CA ASP A 72 9.57 14.54 -2.47
C ASP A 72 11.01 14.19 -2.89
N VAL A 73 11.58 15.02 -3.73
CA VAL A 73 12.88 14.77 -4.34
C VAL A 73 14.04 15.48 -3.63
N ARG A 74 13.79 16.13 -2.48
CA ARG A 74 14.80 16.94 -1.77
C ARG A 74 16.04 16.12 -1.44
N PHE A 75 15.87 14.90 -0.98
CA PHE A 75 16.95 14.00 -0.56
C PHE A 75 17.12 12.77 -1.46
N SER A 76 16.43 12.72 -2.60
CA SER A 76 16.49 11.59 -3.54
C SER A 76 17.58 11.83 -4.60
N ALA A 77 18.32 10.78 -4.97
CA ALA A 77 19.20 10.79 -6.14
C ALA A 77 18.37 10.88 -7.43
N ASP A 78 17.23 10.20 -7.49
CA ASP A 78 16.27 10.31 -8.58
C ASP A 78 15.44 11.58 -8.41
N LYS A 79 15.56 12.49 -9.37
CA LYS A 79 14.88 13.81 -9.40
C LYS A 79 13.58 13.81 -10.19
N SER A 80 13.10 12.67 -10.64
CA SER A 80 11.80 12.54 -11.33
C SER A 80 10.69 13.15 -10.47
N PRO A 81 9.91 14.11 -10.99
CA PRO A 81 8.98 14.89 -10.17
C PRO A 81 7.71 14.12 -9.77
N TYR A 82 7.36 13.07 -10.51
CA TYR A 82 6.11 12.33 -10.30
C TYR A 82 6.35 10.87 -9.90
N LYS A 83 5.43 10.34 -9.12
CA LYS A 83 5.39 8.90 -8.81
C LYS A 83 4.92 8.12 -10.03
N THR A 84 5.57 7.01 -10.33
CA THR A 84 5.18 6.10 -11.41
C THR A 84 4.06 5.13 -10.99
N HIS A 85 3.33 5.48 -9.94
CA HIS A 85 2.17 4.72 -9.45
C HIS A 85 1.21 5.62 -8.69
N LEU A 86 -0.05 5.21 -8.61
CA LEU A 86 -1.06 5.75 -7.72
C LEU A 86 -1.36 4.74 -6.62
N GLY A 87 -1.01 5.08 -5.40
CA GLY A 87 -1.26 4.25 -4.23
C GLY A 87 -2.25 4.88 -3.26
N ALA A 88 -2.92 4.04 -2.47
CA ALA A 88 -3.76 4.45 -1.35
C ALA A 88 -3.67 3.46 -0.19
N VAL A 89 -3.86 3.96 1.03
CA VAL A 89 -3.98 3.14 2.24
C VAL A 89 -5.35 3.35 2.85
N ALA A 90 -6.05 2.25 3.09
CA ALA A 90 -7.31 2.21 3.84
C ALA A 90 -7.06 1.60 5.22
N GLY A 91 -7.64 2.20 6.27
CA GLY A 91 -7.51 1.66 7.62
C GLY A 91 -7.94 2.67 8.69
N PRO A 92 -8.21 2.18 9.90
CA PRO A 92 -8.69 3.02 11.01
C PRO A 92 -7.60 3.95 11.57
N SER A 93 -6.33 3.68 11.31
CA SER A 93 -5.19 4.40 11.91
C SER A 93 -4.24 4.92 10.84
N LYS A 94 -3.73 6.14 11.04
CA LYS A 94 -2.66 6.68 10.18
C LYS A 94 -1.39 5.83 10.33
N GLY A 95 -0.79 5.44 9.22
CA GLY A 95 0.49 4.74 9.19
C GLY A 95 0.39 3.22 9.13
N ALA A 96 -0.82 2.63 9.26
CA ALA A 96 -1.03 1.20 9.04
C ALA A 96 -2.36 0.95 8.36
N GLY A 97 -2.44 -0.07 7.52
CA GLY A 97 -3.69 -0.43 6.84
C GLY A 97 -3.49 -1.34 5.65
N CYS A 98 -4.58 -1.50 4.91
CA CYS A 98 -4.60 -2.18 3.63
C CYS A 98 -4.16 -1.23 2.52
N TYR A 99 -3.34 -1.71 1.60
CA TYR A 99 -2.74 -0.92 0.52
C TYR A 99 -3.23 -1.41 -0.85
N VAL A 100 -3.43 -0.47 -1.75
CA VAL A 100 -3.65 -0.72 -3.18
C VAL A 100 -2.79 0.22 -3.99
N GLN A 101 -2.28 -0.27 -5.13
CA GLN A 101 -1.45 0.50 -6.05
C GLN A 101 -1.79 0.14 -7.50
N LEU A 102 -1.83 1.15 -8.36
CA LEU A 102 -1.88 1.02 -9.81
C LEU A 102 -0.61 1.64 -10.42
N SER A 103 0.05 0.90 -11.31
CA SER A 103 1.29 1.30 -12.00
C SER A 103 1.32 0.77 -13.43
N ALA A 104 2.44 0.90 -14.12
CA ALA A 104 2.71 0.25 -15.42
C ALA A 104 2.62 -1.29 -15.34
N ASP A 105 2.96 -1.87 -14.17
CA ASP A 105 2.84 -3.31 -13.91
C ASP A 105 1.40 -3.74 -13.57
N GLY A 106 0.42 -2.85 -13.66
CA GLY A 106 -0.96 -3.08 -13.30
C GLY A 106 -1.24 -2.88 -11.81
N LEU A 107 -2.14 -3.69 -11.26
CA LEU A 107 -2.64 -3.58 -9.89
C LEU A 107 -1.77 -4.38 -8.92
N ALA A 108 -1.43 -3.76 -7.80
CA ALA A 108 -0.84 -4.43 -6.64
C ALA A 108 -1.67 -4.16 -5.39
N VAL A 109 -1.69 -5.11 -4.47
CA VAL A 109 -2.41 -5.04 -3.20
C VAL A 109 -1.51 -5.49 -2.06
N GLY A 110 -1.76 -4.95 -0.88
CA GLY A 110 -0.95 -5.30 0.27
C GLY A 110 -1.43 -4.64 1.55
N GLY A 111 -0.51 -4.41 2.46
CA GLY A 111 -0.72 -3.65 3.68
C GLY A 111 0.44 -3.81 4.64
N GLY A 112 0.29 -3.18 5.79
CA GLY A 112 1.35 -3.15 6.78
C GLY A 112 1.49 -1.77 7.41
N PHE A 113 2.68 -1.45 7.89
CA PHE A 113 2.99 -0.12 8.39
C PHE A 113 4.32 0.39 7.86
N HIS A 114 4.36 1.70 7.66
CA HIS A 114 5.59 2.45 7.41
C HIS A 114 6.00 3.14 8.71
N SER A 115 7.24 2.95 9.15
CA SER A 115 7.72 3.53 10.40
C SER A 115 7.93 5.03 10.30
N HIS A 116 7.35 5.78 11.21
CA HIS A 116 7.51 7.22 11.31
C HIS A 116 8.61 7.63 12.31
N GLY A 117 9.39 6.67 12.83
CA GLY A 117 10.52 6.98 13.71
C GLY A 117 10.97 5.83 14.60
N ALA A 118 12.11 6.07 15.30
CA ALA A 118 12.78 5.07 16.11
C ALA A 118 11.90 4.45 17.21
N ALA A 119 11.01 5.23 17.82
CA ALA A 119 10.12 4.75 18.88
C ALA A 119 9.13 3.71 18.34
N GLN A 120 8.58 3.91 17.15
CA GLN A 120 7.67 2.95 16.53
C GLN A 120 8.40 1.67 16.11
N THR A 121 9.59 1.79 15.52
CA THR A 121 10.46 0.64 15.23
C THR A 121 10.81 -0.14 16.49
N ALA A 122 11.06 0.55 17.62
CA ALA A 122 11.37 -0.11 18.89
C ALA A 122 10.16 -0.90 19.42
N ARG A 123 8.95 -0.34 19.38
CA ARG A 123 7.71 -1.06 19.75
C ARG A 123 7.49 -2.29 18.86
N PHE A 124 7.65 -2.14 17.54
CA PHE A 124 7.56 -3.25 16.61
C PHE A 124 8.52 -4.39 16.98
N ARG A 125 9.81 -4.08 17.18
CA ARG A 125 10.81 -5.09 17.55
C ARG A 125 10.54 -5.74 18.90
N ALA A 126 10.09 -4.98 19.89
CA ALA A 126 9.68 -5.51 21.18
C ALA A 126 8.52 -6.51 21.05
N ALA A 127 7.51 -6.18 20.25
CA ALA A 127 6.38 -7.06 19.97
C ALA A 127 6.79 -8.32 19.18
N VAL A 128 7.73 -8.21 18.24
CA VAL A 128 8.30 -9.37 17.51
C VAL A 128 9.09 -10.27 18.44
N ALA A 129 9.85 -9.72 19.38
CA ALA A 129 10.66 -10.49 20.31
C ALA A 129 9.80 -11.22 21.35
N ALA A 130 8.71 -10.62 21.79
CA ALA A 130 7.83 -11.23 22.79
C ALA A 130 7.23 -12.55 22.26
N PRO A 131 7.17 -13.63 23.09
CA PRO A 131 6.75 -14.95 22.62
C PRO A 131 5.37 -14.93 21.96
N ALA A 132 4.32 -14.51 22.66
CA ALA A 132 2.94 -14.60 22.19
C ALA A 132 2.67 -13.74 20.93
N SER A 133 3.04 -12.46 20.95
CA SER A 133 2.82 -11.56 19.82
C SER A 133 3.73 -11.87 18.63
N GLY A 134 5.00 -12.27 18.89
CA GLY A 134 5.93 -12.63 17.83
C GLY A 134 5.54 -13.91 17.09
N GLU A 135 5.11 -14.95 17.82
CA GLU A 135 4.59 -16.17 17.20
C GLU A 135 3.30 -15.93 16.40
N ALA A 136 2.42 -15.06 16.91
CA ALA A 136 1.21 -14.67 16.18
C ALA A 136 1.58 -13.96 14.86
N LEU A 137 2.53 -13.01 14.89
CA LEU A 137 3.00 -12.33 13.69
C LEU A 137 3.64 -13.31 12.71
N GLU A 138 4.48 -14.22 13.18
CA GLU A 138 5.14 -15.21 12.32
C GLU A 138 4.13 -16.08 11.57
N LYS A 139 3.08 -16.55 12.26
CA LYS A 139 1.96 -17.29 11.63
C LYS A 139 1.25 -16.44 10.57
N ILE A 140 0.97 -15.18 10.86
CA ILE A 140 0.32 -14.25 9.91
C ILE A 140 1.21 -14.07 8.67
N VAL A 141 2.50 -13.76 8.87
CA VAL A 141 3.45 -13.51 7.77
C VAL A 141 3.62 -14.77 6.91
N ASN A 142 3.75 -15.95 7.52
CA ASN A 142 3.88 -17.21 6.79
C ASN A 142 2.59 -17.55 6.00
N SER A 143 1.42 -17.28 6.57
CA SER A 143 0.15 -17.42 5.85
C SER A 143 0.07 -16.49 4.63
N LEU A 144 0.54 -15.25 4.76
CA LEU A 144 0.56 -14.29 3.66
C LEU A 144 1.57 -14.67 2.58
N ARG A 145 2.77 -15.14 2.97
CA ARG A 145 3.75 -15.70 2.01
C ARG A 145 3.17 -16.87 1.21
N GLY A 146 2.48 -17.80 1.87
CA GLY A 146 1.79 -18.91 1.21
C GLY A 146 0.68 -18.49 0.26
N LYS A 147 0.17 -17.25 0.37
CA LYS A 147 -0.81 -16.64 -0.53
C LYS A 147 -0.17 -15.72 -1.59
N GLY A 148 1.15 -15.76 -1.74
CA GLY A 148 1.90 -15.01 -2.75
C GLY A 148 2.20 -13.55 -2.39
N PHE A 149 2.09 -13.15 -1.12
CA PHE A 149 2.56 -11.85 -0.70
C PHE A 149 4.05 -11.86 -0.41
N ALA A 150 4.79 -10.93 -1.01
CA ALA A 150 6.17 -10.64 -0.66
C ALA A 150 6.21 -9.78 0.60
N VAL A 151 7.16 -10.09 1.49
CA VAL A 151 7.43 -9.28 2.68
C VAL A 151 8.45 -8.22 2.32
N MET A 152 8.18 -6.97 2.68
CA MET A 152 9.00 -5.81 2.38
C MET A 152 9.19 -4.96 3.64
N GLY A 153 10.22 -4.14 3.63
CA GLY A 153 10.50 -3.14 4.67
C GLY A 153 11.99 -2.79 4.72
N ALA A 154 12.28 -1.61 5.20
CA ALA A 154 13.65 -1.22 5.48
C ALA A 154 14.26 -2.16 6.53
N SER A 155 15.43 -2.71 6.27
CA SER A 155 16.06 -3.70 7.14
C SER A 155 17.54 -3.38 7.44
N VAL A 156 18.01 -3.81 8.60
CA VAL A 156 19.42 -3.77 8.95
C VAL A 156 20.10 -5.11 8.61
N LYS A 157 21.37 -5.05 8.19
CA LYS A 157 22.13 -6.24 7.79
C LYS A 157 22.47 -7.17 8.97
N THR A 158 22.62 -6.62 10.16
CA THR A 158 22.98 -7.34 11.38
C THR A 158 21.82 -7.40 12.35
N ALA A 159 21.95 -8.19 13.43
CA ALA A 159 20.98 -8.17 14.51
C ALA A 159 20.85 -6.76 15.10
N PRO A 160 19.63 -6.24 15.31
CA PRO A 160 19.43 -4.96 15.96
C PRO A 160 19.99 -5.00 17.39
N ARG A 161 20.45 -3.83 17.87
CA ARG A 161 20.99 -3.72 19.23
C ARG A 161 19.97 -4.21 20.26
N GLY A 162 20.44 -5.08 21.19
CA GLY A 162 19.61 -5.64 22.25
C GLY A 162 18.93 -6.97 21.90
N TYR A 163 19.13 -7.49 20.67
CA TYR A 163 18.57 -8.78 20.26
C TYR A 163 19.69 -9.76 19.86
N PRO A 164 19.62 -11.04 20.27
CA PRO A 164 20.61 -12.04 19.92
C PRO A 164 20.54 -12.37 18.41
N LYS A 165 21.71 -12.71 17.84
CA LYS A 165 21.84 -13.03 16.40
C LYS A 165 21.11 -14.31 16.00
N ASP A 166 20.93 -15.22 16.94
CA ASP A 166 20.26 -16.52 16.79
C ASP A 166 18.80 -16.50 17.25
N HIS A 167 18.23 -15.31 17.45
CA HIS A 167 16.81 -15.18 17.80
C HIS A 167 15.94 -15.86 16.74
N PRO A 168 14.95 -16.72 17.08
CA PRO A 168 14.15 -17.49 16.13
C PRO A 168 13.43 -16.60 15.09
N ARG A 169 13.10 -15.37 15.44
CA ARG A 169 12.45 -14.38 14.55
C ARG A 169 13.39 -13.26 14.09
N ILE A 170 14.69 -13.56 13.96
CA ILE A 170 15.70 -12.55 13.64
C ILE A 170 15.42 -11.82 12.31
N GLU A 171 14.86 -12.51 11.32
CA GLU A 171 14.53 -11.90 10.04
C GLU A 171 13.46 -10.80 10.17
N LEU A 172 12.46 -10.99 11.04
CA LEU A 172 11.47 -9.96 11.34
C LEU A 172 12.05 -8.86 12.22
N LEU A 173 12.95 -9.17 13.15
CA LEU A 173 13.60 -8.18 14.01
C LEU A 173 14.53 -7.24 13.24
N ARG A 174 15.12 -7.71 12.13
CA ARG A 174 15.93 -6.86 11.24
C ARG A 174 15.12 -5.76 10.56
N LEU A 175 13.81 -5.93 10.41
CA LEU A 175 12.96 -4.94 9.80
C LEU A 175 12.78 -3.72 10.73
N ALA A 176 12.74 -2.53 10.14
CA ALA A 176 12.36 -1.29 10.81
C ALA A 176 10.85 -1.00 10.66
N GLU A 177 10.26 -1.56 9.63
CA GLU A 177 8.86 -1.47 9.22
C GLU A 177 8.46 -2.77 8.55
N LEU A 178 7.17 -3.05 8.44
CA LEU A 178 6.68 -4.29 7.85
C LEU A 178 5.54 -4.01 6.89
N MET A 179 5.78 -4.34 5.64
CA MET A 179 4.77 -4.29 4.58
C MET A 179 4.73 -5.63 3.86
N VAL A 180 3.57 -5.98 3.37
CA VAL A 180 3.39 -7.10 2.44
C VAL A 180 2.73 -6.59 1.17
N ILE A 181 3.16 -7.12 0.02
CA ILE A 181 2.62 -6.74 -1.28
C ILE A 181 2.47 -7.98 -2.16
N ARG A 182 1.41 -8.01 -2.94
CA ARG A 182 1.17 -9.00 -3.98
C ARG A 182 0.80 -8.30 -5.27
N GLN A 183 1.57 -8.58 -6.32
CA GLN A 183 1.28 -8.10 -7.67
C GLN A 183 0.15 -8.93 -8.26
N LEU A 184 -0.87 -8.25 -8.77
CA LEU A 184 -2.01 -8.86 -9.46
C LEU A 184 -1.90 -8.68 -10.98
N GLY A 185 -1.06 -7.75 -11.43
CA GLY A 185 -0.83 -7.47 -12.85
C GLY A 185 -2.03 -6.81 -13.55
N THR A 186 -2.20 -7.13 -14.82
CA THR A 186 -3.22 -6.58 -15.71
C THR A 186 -4.22 -7.64 -16.21
N PRO A 187 -4.89 -8.40 -15.32
CA PRO A 187 -5.86 -9.39 -15.73
C PRO A 187 -7.08 -8.72 -16.36
N ALA A 188 -7.81 -9.44 -17.20
CA ALA A 188 -8.98 -8.90 -17.91
C ALA A 188 -10.05 -8.28 -16.98
N TRP A 189 -10.18 -8.77 -15.75
CA TRP A 189 -11.13 -8.21 -14.78
C TRP A 189 -10.69 -6.84 -14.23
N LEU A 190 -9.45 -6.39 -14.44
CA LEU A 190 -8.97 -5.08 -13.96
C LEU A 190 -9.81 -3.93 -14.54
N ALA A 191 -10.26 -4.06 -15.79
CA ALA A 191 -11.10 -3.08 -16.47
C ALA A 191 -12.60 -3.22 -16.13
N THR A 192 -12.96 -3.99 -15.10
CA THR A 192 -14.36 -4.22 -14.70
C THR A 192 -14.57 -3.98 -13.22
N ALA A 193 -15.82 -3.87 -12.79
CA ALA A 193 -16.18 -3.74 -11.36
C ALA A 193 -15.68 -4.90 -10.49
N ARG A 194 -15.35 -6.06 -11.09
CA ARG A 194 -14.76 -7.20 -10.41
C ARG A 194 -13.45 -6.86 -9.70
N ALA A 195 -12.71 -5.87 -10.17
CA ALA A 195 -11.48 -5.43 -9.52
C ALA A 195 -11.70 -5.04 -8.04
N ALA A 196 -12.83 -4.41 -7.70
CA ALA A 196 -13.16 -4.12 -6.29
C ALA A 196 -13.30 -5.40 -5.45
N THR A 197 -13.93 -6.45 -5.99
CA THR A 197 -14.07 -7.74 -5.31
C THR A 197 -12.70 -8.40 -5.06
N GLU A 198 -11.81 -8.39 -6.04
CA GLU A 198 -10.48 -8.97 -5.93
C GLU A 198 -9.58 -8.20 -4.94
N VAL A 199 -9.68 -6.85 -4.93
CA VAL A 199 -9.01 -6.01 -3.91
C VAL A 199 -9.56 -6.33 -2.52
N ALA A 200 -10.88 -6.36 -2.33
CA ALA A 200 -11.51 -6.69 -1.04
C ALA A 200 -11.07 -8.06 -0.53
N LYS A 201 -11.03 -9.07 -1.41
CA LYS A 201 -10.56 -10.42 -1.09
C LYS A 201 -9.11 -10.41 -0.60
N ALA A 202 -8.24 -9.68 -1.26
CA ALA A 202 -6.83 -9.55 -0.87
C ALA A 202 -6.69 -8.80 0.46
N TRP A 203 -7.44 -7.71 0.65
CA TRP A 203 -7.40 -6.92 1.88
C TRP A 203 -7.92 -7.69 3.10
N ARG A 204 -8.93 -8.56 2.93
CA ARG A 204 -9.35 -9.49 4.01
C ARG A 204 -8.23 -10.45 4.43
N GLN A 205 -7.37 -10.87 3.49
CA GLN A 205 -6.20 -11.69 3.81
C GLN A 205 -5.14 -10.90 4.60
N VAL A 206 -4.98 -9.60 4.34
CA VAL A 206 -4.02 -8.71 5.00
C VAL A 206 -4.53 -8.19 6.34
N ARG A 207 -5.84 -8.15 6.56
CA ARG A 207 -6.47 -7.60 7.78
C ARG A 207 -5.83 -8.11 9.08
N PRO A 208 -5.53 -9.43 9.27
CA PRO A 208 -4.88 -9.90 10.49
C PRO A 208 -3.52 -9.23 10.77
N LEU A 209 -2.78 -8.86 9.71
CA LEU A 209 -1.53 -8.11 9.86
C LEU A 209 -1.81 -6.67 10.29
N ALA A 210 -2.79 -6.00 9.68
CA ALA A 210 -3.17 -4.63 10.06
C ALA A 210 -3.67 -4.55 11.51
N ASP A 211 -4.45 -5.54 11.95
CA ASP A 211 -4.97 -5.65 13.32
C ASP A 211 -3.81 -5.87 14.32
N TRP A 212 -2.87 -6.78 14.00
CA TRP A 212 -1.69 -7.01 14.83
C TRP A 212 -0.83 -5.74 14.96
N ILE A 213 -0.63 -5.00 13.87
CA ILE A 213 0.10 -3.73 13.88
C ILE A 213 -0.62 -2.70 14.74
N GLY A 214 -1.93 -2.57 14.58
CA GLY A 214 -2.74 -1.66 15.38
C GLY A 214 -2.64 -1.92 16.88
N GLN A 215 -2.58 -3.19 17.26
CA GLN A 215 -2.50 -3.62 18.65
C GLN A 215 -1.11 -3.43 19.28
N HIS A 216 -0.03 -3.60 18.51
CA HIS A 216 1.31 -3.74 19.08
C HIS A 216 2.28 -2.64 18.67
N VAL A 217 1.99 -1.86 17.62
CA VAL A 217 2.95 -0.91 17.02
C VAL A 217 2.45 0.54 17.07
N LEU A 218 1.15 0.76 16.91
CA LEU A 218 0.54 2.08 16.92
C LEU A 218 0.12 2.48 18.33
#